data_bb6e0e9eef58a21354a23c4c63524db2
#
_entry.id   bb6e0e9eef58a21354a23c4c63524db2
#
_cell.length_a   1.000
_cell.length_b   1.000
_cell.length_c   1.000
_cell.angle_alpha   90.00
_cell.angle_beta   90.00
_cell.angle_gamma   90.00
#
_symmetry.space_group_name_H-M   'P 1'
#
loop_
_entity.id
_entity.type
_entity.pdbx_description
1 polymer ?
#
loop_
_entity_poly.entity_id
_entity_poly.type
_entity_poly.pdbx_seq_one_letter_code
_entity_poly.pdbx_strand_id
1 'polypeptide(L)'
;MRGDREDDRQALPETGFNGHRGEDMPTPITRKGYEALKAELDRLHKVERPRVIEAIAEARAHGDLSENAEYDAAKERQGFIEARLAELKGKLADCRIIDIAGRTSDTVVFGATVVLIEQEAQAKKQYTLVGQDEADLKFSRISVQSPVGRALIGKRVGDLVEVTTPAKVVEYEVMEIRFEEL
;
A
#
# COMPACT_ATOMS: atom_id res chain seq x y z
N MET A 1 46.24 -34.28 9.79
CA MET A 1 45.82 -32.87 9.76
C MET A 1 44.44 -32.82 9.10
N ARG A 2 43.43 -32.69 9.93
CA ARG A 2 42.01 -32.57 9.48
C ARG A 2 41.72 -31.07 9.40
N GLY A 3 41.31 -30.60 8.23
CA GLY A 3 40.84 -29.23 8.03
C GLY A 3 39.33 -29.20 8.09
N ASP A 4 38.83 -28.65 9.17
CA ASP A 4 37.42 -28.35 9.35
C ASP A 4 37.04 -27.20 8.40
N ARG A 5 36.09 -27.44 7.50
CA ARG A 5 35.40 -26.39 6.74
C ARG A 5 34.18 -25.96 7.55
N GLU A 6 34.28 -24.84 8.22
CA GLU A 6 33.15 -24.12 8.78
C GLU A 6 32.20 -23.71 7.66
N ASP A 7 31.00 -24.27 7.75
CA ASP A 7 29.84 -23.95 6.92
C ASP A 7 29.24 -22.62 7.42
N ASP A 8 29.68 -21.51 6.83
CA ASP A 8 29.23 -20.17 7.15
C ASP A 8 27.85 -19.94 6.49
N ARG A 9 26.83 -20.60 7.04
CA ARG A 9 25.43 -20.27 6.73
C ARG A 9 25.06 -19.01 7.47
N GLN A 10 25.27 -17.88 6.84
CA GLN A 10 24.69 -16.61 7.27
C GLN A 10 23.16 -16.74 7.27
N ALA A 11 22.63 -16.97 8.45
CA ALA A 11 21.19 -16.87 8.71
C ALA A 11 20.76 -15.42 8.46
N LEU A 12 19.94 -15.23 7.42
CA LEU A 12 19.27 -13.96 7.18
C LEU A 12 18.34 -13.66 8.37
N PRO A 13 18.28 -12.42 8.85
CA PRO A 13 17.43 -12.08 9.98
C PRO A 13 15.96 -12.30 9.61
N GLU A 14 15.30 -13.17 10.37
CA GLU A 14 13.85 -13.31 10.38
C GLU A 14 13.25 -11.97 10.82
N THR A 15 12.85 -11.13 9.86
CA THR A 15 12.08 -9.93 10.16
C THR A 15 10.64 -10.34 10.47
N GLY A 16 10.47 -10.88 11.68
CA GLY A 16 9.15 -11.02 12.29
C GLY A 16 8.51 -9.65 12.43
N PHE A 17 7.47 -9.40 11.65
CA PHE A 17 6.56 -8.28 11.87
C PHE A 17 5.77 -8.56 13.15
N ASN A 18 6.38 -8.28 14.30
CA ASN A 18 5.70 -8.31 15.59
C ASN A 18 4.85 -7.04 15.69
N GLY A 19 3.52 -7.22 15.72
CA GLY A 19 2.55 -6.16 15.91
C GLY A 19 2.67 -5.45 17.26
N HIS A 20 3.67 -4.59 17.42
CA HIS A 20 3.78 -3.65 18.53
C HIS A 20 3.50 -2.24 18.04
N ARG A 21 2.50 -1.65 18.69
CA ARG A 21 2.01 -0.26 18.72
C ARG A 21 2.96 0.78 18.12
N GLY A 22 2.40 1.52 17.16
CA GLY A 22 2.48 2.94 16.82
C GLY A 22 3.77 3.71 17.10
N GLU A 23 4.11 4.47 16.09
CA GLU A 23 5.08 5.57 16.05
C GLU A 23 6.52 5.07 15.78
N ASP A 24 6.98 5.31 14.55
CA ASP A 24 8.33 5.16 13.98
C ASP A 24 8.65 3.91 13.12
N MET A 25 7.68 3.08 12.76
CA MET A 25 7.97 2.03 11.76
C MET A 25 7.59 2.51 10.36
N PRO A 26 8.56 2.59 9.43
CA PRO A 26 8.27 3.03 8.07
C PRO A 26 7.19 2.15 7.42
N THR A 27 6.25 2.79 6.72
CA THR A 27 5.12 2.13 6.08
C THR A 27 5.62 1.22 4.94
N PRO A 28 5.32 -0.08 4.97
CA PRO A 28 5.74 -0.98 3.91
C PRO A 28 4.99 -0.66 2.61
N ILE A 29 5.73 -0.63 1.51
CA ILE A 29 5.19 -0.41 0.17
C ILE A 29 5.92 -1.32 -0.84
N THR A 30 5.24 -1.78 -1.89
CA THR A 30 5.92 -2.48 -2.97
C THR A 30 6.72 -1.49 -3.84
N ARG A 31 7.68 -2.00 -4.62
CA ARG A 31 8.41 -1.16 -5.59
C ARG A 31 7.46 -0.47 -6.56
N LYS A 32 6.47 -1.19 -7.08
CA LYS A 32 5.45 -0.66 -8.01
C LYS A 32 4.58 0.42 -7.36
N GLY A 33 4.15 0.20 -6.11
CA GLY A 33 3.40 1.21 -5.35
C GLY A 33 4.21 2.49 -5.12
N TYR A 34 5.49 2.34 -4.75
CA TYR A 34 6.40 3.49 -4.62
C TYR A 34 6.55 4.27 -5.93
N GLU A 35 6.76 3.57 -7.05
CA GLU A 35 6.88 4.20 -8.37
C GLU A 35 5.59 4.91 -8.78
N ALA A 36 4.43 4.34 -8.47
CA ALA A 36 3.13 4.96 -8.73
C ALA A 36 2.95 6.27 -7.94
N LEU A 37 3.25 6.28 -6.63
CA LEU A 37 3.20 7.50 -5.82
C LEU A 37 4.18 8.55 -6.31
N LYS A 38 5.39 8.15 -6.71
CA LYS A 38 6.40 9.04 -7.27
C LYS A 38 5.96 9.63 -8.60
N ALA A 39 5.36 8.83 -9.48
CA ALA A 39 4.83 9.30 -10.76
C ALA A 39 3.68 10.30 -10.56
N GLU A 40 2.80 10.07 -9.58
CA GLU A 40 1.73 11.00 -9.20
C GLU A 40 2.31 12.33 -8.70
N LEU A 41 3.30 12.27 -7.79
CA LEU A 41 4.01 13.46 -7.29
C LEU A 41 4.62 14.28 -8.45
N ASP A 42 5.32 13.62 -9.36
CA ASP A 42 5.96 14.25 -10.50
C ASP A 42 4.92 14.90 -11.44
N ARG A 43 3.80 14.22 -11.71
CA ARG A 43 2.71 14.76 -12.53
C ARG A 43 2.09 16.01 -11.90
N LEU A 44 1.77 15.95 -10.61
CA LEU A 44 1.20 17.08 -9.89
C LEU A 44 2.16 18.28 -9.85
N HIS A 45 3.44 18.02 -9.61
CA HIS A 45 4.45 19.07 -9.50
C HIS A 45 4.82 19.70 -10.85
N LYS A 46 5.00 18.88 -11.89
CA LYS A 46 5.52 19.32 -13.20
C LYS A 46 4.43 19.73 -14.20
N VAL A 47 3.20 19.24 -14.01
CA VAL A 47 2.10 19.46 -14.98
C VAL A 47 0.93 20.22 -14.36
N GLU A 48 0.33 19.67 -13.30
CA GLU A 48 -0.91 20.25 -12.76
C GLU A 48 -0.67 21.59 -12.04
N ARG A 49 0.39 21.65 -11.24
CA ARG A 49 0.74 22.89 -10.51
C ARG A 49 1.05 24.08 -11.44
N PRO A 50 1.87 23.95 -12.49
CA PRO A 50 2.06 25.03 -13.45
C PRO A 50 0.78 25.46 -14.15
N ARG A 51 -0.06 24.50 -14.57
CA ARG A 51 -1.34 24.78 -15.23
C ARG A 51 -2.29 25.61 -14.36
N VAL A 52 -2.40 25.26 -13.08
CA VAL A 52 -3.27 26.01 -12.18
C VAL A 52 -2.72 27.40 -11.87
N ILE A 53 -1.40 27.59 -11.83
CA ILE A 53 -0.78 28.91 -11.69
C ILE A 53 -1.09 29.78 -12.91
N GLU A 54 -1.02 29.23 -14.11
CA GLU A 54 -1.38 29.90 -15.35
C GLU A 54 -2.87 30.31 -15.36
N ALA A 55 -3.77 29.36 -15.00
CA ALA A 55 -5.20 29.65 -14.90
C ALA A 55 -5.53 30.76 -13.90
N ILE A 56 -4.82 30.82 -12.77
CA ILE A 56 -4.95 31.94 -11.81
C ILE A 56 -4.48 33.28 -12.42
N ALA A 57 -3.39 33.25 -13.20
CA ALA A 57 -2.87 34.45 -13.85
C ALA A 57 -3.85 34.96 -14.95
N GLU A 58 -4.40 34.05 -15.73
CA GLU A 58 -5.42 34.36 -16.74
C GLU A 58 -6.70 34.93 -16.11
N ALA A 59 -7.22 34.29 -15.07
CA ALA A 59 -8.41 34.78 -14.36
C ALA A 59 -8.20 36.19 -13.78
N ARG A 60 -7.00 36.50 -13.30
CA ARG A 60 -6.64 37.85 -12.84
C ARG A 60 -6.62 38.89 -13.97
N ALA A 61 -6.21 38.49 -15.16
CA ALA A 61 -6.15 39.38 -16.31
C ALA A 61 -7.51 39.78 -16.84
N HIS A 62 -8.57 39.01 -16.53
CA HIS A 62 -9.98 39.27 -16.97
C HIS A 62 -10.69 40.35 -16.14
N GLY A 63 -10.09 40.94 -15.10
CA GLY A 63 -10.62 42.10 -14.39
C GLY A 63 -11.17 41.84 -13.00
N ASP A 64 -12.42 42.21 -12.70
CA ASP A 64 -12.97 42.20 -11.35
C ASP A 64 -12.91 40.81 -10.66
N LEU A 65 -11.99 40.69 -9.70
CA LEU A 65 -11.71 39.43 -8.97
C LEU A 65 -12.78 39.10 -7.91
N SER A 66 -13.61 40.09 -7.55
CA SER A 66 -14.58 39.92 -6.47
C SER A 66 -15.80 39.05 -6.88
N GLU A 67 -16.05 38.90 -8.19
CA GLU A 67 -17.12 38.08 -8.77
C GLU A 67 -16.61 37.02 -9.77
N ASN A 68 -15.28 36.74 -9.75
CA ASN A 68 -14.64 35.84 -10.71
C ASN A 68 -14.64 34.39 -10.21
N ALA A 69 -15.70 33.66 -10.56
CA ALA A 69 -15.83 32.23 -10.22
C ALA A 69 -14.67 31.36 -10.75
N GLU A 70 -14.06 31.76 -11.87
CA GLU A 70 -12.89 31.04 -12.44
C GLU A 70 -11.65 31.20 -11.57
N TYR A 71 -11.44 32.39 -11.03
CA TYR A 71 -10.36 32.63 -10.08
C TYR A 71 -10.51 31.81 -8.81
N ASP A 72 -11.72 31.79 -8.22
CA ASP A 72 -11.99 31.05 -7.01
C ASP A 72 -11.82 29.53 -7.22
N ALA A 73 -12.33 29.00 -8.33
CA ALA A 73 -12.16 27.58 -8.69
C ALA A 73 -10.67 27.23 -8.90
N ALA A 74 -9.90 28.11 -9.56
CA ALA A 74 -8.47 27.88 -9.77
C ALA A 74 -7.68 27.93 -8.43
N LYS A 75 -8.06 28.83 -7.51
CA LYS A 75 -7.47 28.92 -6.17
C LYS A 75 -7.78 27.70 -5.32
N GLU A 76 -9.02 27.22 -5.37
CA GLU A 76 -9.42 25.98 -4.69
C GLU A 76 -8.62 24.78 -5.22
N ARG A 77 -8.54 24.63 -6.55
CA ARG A 77 -7.73 23.58 -7.19
C ARG A 77 -6.25 23.66 -6.82
N GLN A 78 -5.68 24.87 -6.73
CA GLN A 78 -4.31 25.08 -6.24
C GLN A 78 -4.15 24.52 -4.83
N GLY A 79 -5.10 24.83 -3.93
CA GLY A 79 -5.08 24.32 -2.56
C GLY A 79 -5.07 22.78 -2.50
N PHE A 80 -5.90 22.12 -3.29
CA PHE A 80 -5.92 20.65 -3.39
C PHE A 80 -4.61 20.07 -3.92
N ILE A 81 -4.02 20.67 -4.95
CA ILE A 81 -2.73 20.24 -5.50
C ILE A 81 -1.61 20.36 -4.46
N GLU A 82 -1.50 21.51 -3.76
CA GLU A 82 -0.47 21.70 -2.75
C GLU A 82 -0.64 20.75 -1.56
N ALA A 83 -1.87 20.51 -1.10
CA ALA A 83 -2.15 19.56 -0.04
C ALA A 83 -1.76 18.12 -0.46
N ARG A 84 -2.11 17.72 -1.69
CA ARG A 84 -1.76 16.40 -2.20
C ARG A 84 -0.25 16.23 -2.41
N LEU A 85 0.45 17.26 -2.87
CA LEU A 85 1.92 17.28 -2.97
C LEU A 85 2.58 17.10 -1.60
N ALA A 86 2.08 17.77 -0.58
CA ALA A 86 2.59 17.64 0.79
C ALA A 86 2.36 16.23 1.34
N GLU A 87 1.16 15.66 1.15
CA GLU A 87 0.82 14.29 1.54
C GLU A 87 1.74 13.27 0.87
N LEU A 88 1.88 13.32 -0.47
CA LEU A 88 2.71 12.39 -1.22
C LEU A 88 4.19 12.47 -0.82
N LYS A 89 4.71 13.66 -0.56
CA LYS A 89 6.07 13.84 -0.04
C LYS A 89 6.25 13.20 1.32
N GLY A 90 5.30 13.36 2.23
CA GLY A 90 5.31 12.73 3.54
C GLY A 90 5.32 11.19 3.41
N LYS A 91 4.40 10.63 2.62
CA LYS A 91 4.31 9.17 2.37
C LYS A 91 5.60 8.60 1.78
N LEU A 92 6.18 9.26 0.77
CA LEU A 92 7.42 8.81 0.14
C LEU A 92 8.64 8.90 1.07
N ALA A 93 8.64 9.86 2.01
CA ALA A 93 9.71 9.99 3.01
C ALA A 93 9.63 8.91 4.10
N ASP A 94 8.40 8.47 4.45
CA ASP A 94 8.15 7.53 5.54
C ASP A 94 7.91 6.09 5.06
N CYS A 95 8.07 5.79 3.79
CA CYS A 95 7.85 4.44 3.28
C CYS A 95 9.14 3.61 3.21
N ARG A 96 8.98 2.29 3.38
CA ARG A 96 10.03 1.28 3.16
C ARG A 96 9.63 0.37 2.01
N ILE A 97 10.44 0.37 0.95
CA ILE A 97 10.21 -0.52 -0.19
C ILE A 97 10.54 -1.95 0.22
N ILE A 98 9.57 -2.84 0.04
CA ILE A 98 9.70 -4.28 0.23
C ILE A 98 9.75 -4.93 -1.14
N ASP A 99 10.87 -5.58 -1.46
CA ASP A 99 10.99 -6.35 -2.69
C ASP A 99 10.31 -7.71 -2.51
N ILE A 100 9.36 -7.99 -3.39
CA ILE A 100 8.57 -9.23 -3.38
C ILE A 100 8.92 -10.15 -4.55
N ALA A 101 9.73 -9.70 -5.50
CA ALA A 101 10.11 -10.48 -6.67
C ALA A 101 10.90 -11.74 -6.26
N GLY A 102 10.48 -12.90 -6.75
CA GLY A 102 11.13 -14.19 -6.47
C GLY A 102 11.07 -14.64 -5.02
N ARG A 103 10.24 -14.00 -4.18
CA ARG A 103 10.08 -14.37 -2.77
C ARG A 103 9.25 -15.65 -2.64
N THR A 104 9.63 -16.50 -1.70
CA THR A 104 8.86 -17.65 -1.26
C THR A 104 8.75 -17.62 0.26
N SER A 105 7.62 -18.04 0.80
CA SER A 105 7.40 -18.14 2.25
C SER A 105 6.31 -19.15 2.53
N ASP A 106 6.49 -19.94 3.58
CA ASP A 106 5.47 -20.87 4.08
C ASP A 106 4.39 -20.17 4.91
N THR A 107 4.60 -18.89 5.21
CA THR A 107 3.66 -18.04 5.96
C THR A 107 3.24 -16.84 5.14
N VAL A 108 2.04 -16.36 5.41
CA VAL A 108 1.52 -15.14 4.81
C VAL A 108 2.32 -13.93 5.32
N VAL A 109 2.97 -13.24 4.41
CA VAL A 109 3.73 -12.02 4.68
C VAL A 109 3.32 -10.91 3.72
N PHE A 110 3.88 -9.70 3.90
CA PHE A 110 3.67 -8.59 2.97
C PHE A 110 4.00 -8.99 1.52
N GLY A 111 3.13 -8.64 0.59
CA GLY A 111 3.25 -8.96 -0.84
C GLY A 111 2.71 -10.34 -1.23
N ALA A 112 2.31 -11.18 -0.26
CA ALA A 112 1.73 -12.48 -0.57
C ALA A 112 0.33 -12.35 -1.16
N THR A 113 0.05 -13.15 -2.16
CA THR A 113 -1.30 -13.44 -2.67
C THR A 113 -1.80 -14.71 -1.98
N VAL A 114 -2.91 -14.59 -1.26
CA VAL A 114 -3.50 -15.65 -0.45
C VAL A 114 -4.83 -16.06 -1.03
N VAL A 115 -4.99 -17.35 -1.25
CA VAL A 115 -6.27 -17.97 -1.66
C VAL A 115 -6.96 -18.52 -0.42
N LEU A 116 -8.20 -18.13 -0.21
CA LEU A 116 -9.02 -18.43 0.96
C LEU A 116 -10.31 -19.12 0.55
N ILE A 117 -10.84 -19.98 1.43
CA ILE A 117 -12.21 -20.45 1.37
C ILE A 117 -12.97 -19.92 2.58
N GLU A 118 -14.05 -19.20 2.33
CA GLU A 118 -15.00 -18.80 3.37
C GLU A 118 -15.79 -20.05 3.81
N GLN A 119 -15.69 -20.42 5.08
CA GLN A 119 -16.21 -21.70 5.57
C GLN A 119 -17.73 -21.80 5.48
N GLU A 120 -18.45 -20.75 5.81
CA GLU A 120 -19.91 -20.72 5.77
C GLU A 120 -20.46 -20.74 4.34
N ALA A 121 -19.94 -19.88 3.47
CA ALA A 121 -20.42 -19.74 2.09
C ALA A 121 -19.76 -20.69 1.10
N GLN A 122 -18.72 -21.42 1.49
CA GLN A 122 -17.87 -22.26 0.63
C GLN A 122 -17.35 -21.48 -0.60
N ALA A 123 -17.18 -20.17 -0.43
CA ALA A 123 -16.78 -19.27 -1.50
C ALA A 123 -15.26 -19.08 -1.52
N LYS A 124 -14.66 -19.27 -2.68
CA LYS A 124 -13.23 -18.99 -2.90
C LYS A 124 -13.00 -17.50 -3.05
N LYS A 125 -12.05 -16.96 -2.28
CA LYS A 125 -11.60 -15.57 -2.35
C LYS A 125 -10.09 -15.54 -2.52
N GLN A 126 -9.61 -14.47 -3.13
CA GLN A 126 -8.19 -14.24 -3.30
C GLN A 126 -7.88 -12.80 -2.90
N TYR A 127 -6.82 -12.62 -2.11
CA TYR A 127 -6.35 -11.29 -1.74
C TYR A 127 -4.84 -11.22 -1.82
N THR A 128 -4.33 -10.09 -2.33
CA THR A 128 -2.92 -9.75 -2.27
C THR A 128 -2.69 -8.72 -1.18
N LEU A 129 -1.78 -8.99 -0.27
CA LEU A 129 -1.47 -8.16 0.88
C LEU A 129 -0.45 -7.09 0.51
N VAL A 130 -0.89 -5.83 0.51
CA VAL A 130 -0.09 -4.69 0.05
C VAL A 130 -0.07 -3.56 1.10
N GLY A 131 0.63 -2.48 0.80
CA GLY A 131 0.58 -1.25 1.60
C GLY A 131 -0.79 -0.58 1.55
N GLN A 132 -1.03 0.34 2.50
CA GLN A 132 -2.32 1.04 2.59
C GLN A 132 -2.65 1.82 1.31
N ASP A 133 -1.66 2.46 0.72
CA ASP A 133 -1.83 3.28 -0.49
C ASP A 133 -1.96 2.47 -1.79
N GLU A 134 -1.72 1.16 -1.72
CA GLU A 134 -1.80 0.23 -2.85
C GLU A 134 -3.09 -0.60 -2.83
N ALA A 135 -3.87 -0.50 -1.73
CA ALA A 135 -5.09 -1.28 -1.57
C ALA A 135 -6.16 -0.87 -2.59
N ASP A 136 -6.64 -1.85 -3.36
CA ASP A 136 -7.72 -1.69 -4.32
C ASP A 136 -8.50 -3.01 -4.45
N LEU A 137 -9.72 -3.03 -3.96
CA LEU A 137 -10.57 -4.22 -3.98
C LEU A 137 -10.94 -4.67 -5.40
N LYS A 138 -10.90 -3.79 -6.40
CA LYS A 138 -11.13 -4.16 -7.80
C LYS A 138 -10.08 -5.11 -8.33
N PHE A 139 -8.86 -5.02 -7.80
CA PHE A 139 -7.74 -5.89 -8.10
C PHE A 139 -7.44 -6.90 -6.98
N SER A 140 -8.40 -7.11 -6.06
CA SER A 140 -8.24 -8.00 -4.90
C SER A 140 -7.01 -7.66 -4.03
N ARG A 141 -6.63 -6.38 -3.97
CA ARG A 141 -5.53 -5.89 -3.14
C ARG A 141 -6.08 -5.33 -1.84
N ILE A 142 -5.60 -5.86 -0.71
CA ILE A 142 -5.99 -5.40 0.61
C ILE A 142 -4.79 -4.92 1.40
N SER A 143 -5.00 -3.91 2.24
CA SER A 143 -3.95 -3.44 3.14
C SER A 143 -3.61 -4.49 4.18
N VAL A 144 -2.31 -4.68 4.47
CA VAL A 144 -1.85 -5.46 5.63
C VAL A 144 -2.39 -4.92 6.95
N GLN A 145 -2.81 -3.67 7.00
CA GLN A 145 -3.41 -3.03 8.18
C GLN A 145 -4.93 -3.22 8.25
N SER A 146 -5.57 -3.74 7.20
CA SER A 146 -7.00 -4.05 7.23
C SER A 146 -7.31 -5.20 8.21
N PRO A 147 -8.55 -5.33 8.71
CA PRO A 147 -8.92 -6.45 9.58
C PRO A 147 -8.58 -7.82 8.98
N VAL A 148 -8.86 -8.02 7.70
CA VAL A 148 -8.52 -9.25 6.96
C VAL A 148 -7.01 -9.41 6.84
N GLY A 149 -6.29 -8.36 6.43
CA GLY A 149 -4.84 -8.38 6.27
C GLY A 149 -4.12 -8.72 7.57
N ARG A 150 -4.50 -8.08 8.67
CA ARG A 150 -3.92 -8.36 10.00
C ARG A 150 -4.18 -9.78 10.49
N ALA A 151 -5.38 -10.31 10.22
CA ALA A 151 -5.72 -11.67 10.62
C ALA A 151 -4.96 -12.73 9.81
N LEU A 152 -4.61 -12.43 8.55
CA LEU A 152 -3.89 -13.33 7.65
C LEU A 152 -2.37 -13.33 7.86
N ILE A 153 -1.75 -12.21 8.23
CA ILE A 153 -0.30 -12.13 8.42
C ILE A 153 0.19 -13.20 9.41
N GLY A 154 1.24 -13.94 9.02
CA GLY A 154 1.84 -15.02 9.81
C GLY A 154 1.13 -16.37 9.71
N LYS A 155 -0.03 -16.46 9.05
CA LYS A 155 -0.77 -17.72 8.85
C LYS A 155 -0.13 -18.60 7.80
N ARG A 156 -0.41 -19.90 7.88
CA ARG A 156 0.08 -20.94 6.95
C ARG A 156 -1.06 -21.58 6.17
N VAL A 157 -0.72 -22.28 5.11
CA VAL A 157 -1.69 -23.12 4.40
C VAL A 157 -2.30 -24.13 5.37
N GLY A 158 -3.64 -24.26 5.35
CA GLY A 158 -4.44 -25.09 6.26
C GLY A 158 -4.88 -24.39 7.54
N ASP A 159 -4.40 -23.18 7.84
CA ASP A 159 -4.84 -22.43 9.04
C ASP A 159 -6.25 -21.88 8.84
N LEU A 160 -7.06 -21.98 9.91
CA LEU A 160 -8.32 -21.27 10.03
C LEU A 160 -8.10 -19.86 10.58
N VAL A 161 -8.77 -18.90 9.99
CA VAL A 161 -8.61 -17.48 10.31
C VAL A 161 -9.98 -16.84 10.53
N GLU A 162 -10.23 -16.42 11.75
CA GLU A 162 -11.42 -15.66 12.08
C GLU A 162 -11.18 -14.16 11.83
N VAL A 163 -12.06 -13.56 11.03
CA VAL A 163 -12.03 -12.14 10.70
C VAL A 163 -13.28 -11.47 11.24
N THR A 164 -13.11 -10.61 12.23
CA THR A 164 -14.20 -9.78 12.73
C THR A 164 -14.36 -8.55 11.84
N THR A 165 -15.51 -8.45 11.19
CA THR A 165 -15.91 -7.26 10.44
C THR A 165 -17.06 -6.55 11.18
N PRO A 166 -17.38 -5.27 10.88
CA PRO A 166 -18.52 -4.60 11.49
C PRO A 166 -19.87 -5.29 11.25
N ALA A 167 -20.00 -6.08 10.20
CA ALA A 167 -21.23 -6.76 9.83
C ALA A 167 -21.34 -8.16 10.43
N LYS A 168 -20.26 -8.92 10.46
CA LYS A 168 -20.24 -10.31 10.95
C LYS A 168 -18.81 -10.78 11.22
N VAL A 169 -18.72 -11.89 11.95
CA VAL A 169 -17.48 -12.68 12.03
C VAL A 169 -17.49 -13.68 10.89
N VAL A 170 -16.36 -13.78 10.18
CA VAL A 170 -16.20 -14.68 9.02
C VAL A 170 -14.98 -15.54 9.25
N GLU A 171 -15.14 -16.84 9.09
CA GLU A 171 -14.04 -17.80 9.17
C GLU A 171 -13.56 -18.17 7.76
N TYR A 172 -12.23 -18.08 7.57
CA TYR A 172 -11.55 -18.44 6.33
C TYR A 172 -10.53 -19.55 6.57
N GLU A 173 -10.39 -20.45 5.63
CA GLU A 173 -9.27 -21.39 5.55
C GLU A 173 -8.27 -20.92 4.51
N VAL A 174 -6.98 -20.92 4.86
CA VAL A 174 -5.88 -20.57 3.95
C VAL A 174 -5.57 -21.77 3.08
N MET A 175 -5.85 -21.68 1.78
CA MET A 175 -5.65 -22.76 0.83
C MET A 175 -4.31 -22.72 0.12
N GLU A 176 -3.83 -21.52 -0.19
CA GLU A 176 -2.63 -21.32 -0.98
C GLU A 176 -1.98 -19.97 -0.64
N ILE A 177 -0.65 -19.96 -0.64
CA ILE A 177 0.17 -18.75 -0.49
C ILE A 177 1.12 -18.70 -1.68
N ARG A 178 1.09 -17.60 -2.43
CA ARG A 178 1.97 -17.40 -3.59
C ARG A 178 2.42 -15.95 -3.67
N PHE A 179 3.49 -15.72 -4.43
CA PHE A 179 4.00 -14.38 -4.70
C PHE A 179 3.95 -14.15 -6.20
N GLU A 180 3.20 -13.14 -6.61
CA GLU A 180 3.04 -12.73 -8.01
C GLU A 180 3.64 -11.34 -8.18
N GLU A 181 4.13 -11.05 -9.39
CA GLU A 181 4.47 -9.68 -9.74
C GLU A 181 3.19 -8.84 -9.81
N LEU A 182 3.18 -7.73 -9.08
CA LEU A 182 2.03 -6.83 -8.95
C LEU A 182 1.93 -5.86 -10.12
#